data_e9a340cbeb1ce2899e72f009850a50e4
#
_entry.id   e9a340cbeb1ce2899e72f009850a50e4
#
_cell.length_a   1.000
_cell.length_b   1.000
_cell.length_c   1.000
_cell.angle_alpha   90.00
_cell.angle_beta   90.00
_cell.angle_gamma   90.00
#
_symmetry.space_group_name_H-M   'P 1'
#
loop_
_entity.id
_entity.type
_entity.pdbx_description
1 polymer ?
#
loop_
_entity_poly.entity_id
_entity_poly.type
_entity_poly.pdbx_seq_one_letter_code
_entity_poly.pdbx_strand_id
1 'polypeptide(L)'
;FDEESGTIPNEGGRVEPGLYVAGWIKRGPSGVIGTNKKDAAETIALLLEDARAGKLPPRGEGRLEDVLAERGVEPVVYAGWEAIDAAERSAGEPQGRPRVKLATWDELLAAARPK
;
A
#
# COMPACT_ATOMS: atom_id res chain seq x y z
N PHE A 1 3.00 -14.18 -10.59
CA PHE A 1 3.84 -14.30 -9.41
C PHE A 1 4.66 -15.58 -9.51
N ASP A 2 5.94 -15.47 -9.27
CA ASP A 2 6.86 -16.61 -9.20
C ASP A 2 7.06 -17.01 -7.74
N GLU A 3 6.55 -18.19 -7.39
CA GLU A 3 6.59 -18.69 -6.00
C GLU A 3 7.99 -19.11 -5.55
N GLU A 4 8.87 -19.50 -6.47
CA GLU A 4 10.25 -19.92 -6.15
C GLU A 4 11.09 -18.71 -5.74
N SER A 5 11.02 -17.61 -6.49
CA SER A 5 11.73 -16.38 -6.17
C SER A 5 10.98 -15.46 -5.20
N GLY A 6 9.68 -15.67 -4.98
CA GLY A 6 8.82 -14.82 -4.19
C GLY A 6 8.63 -13.43 -4.81
N THR A 7 8.75 -13.31 -6.14
CA THR A 7 8.68 -12.03 -6.86
C THR A 7 7.64 -12.04 -7.98
N ILE A 8 7.32 -10.87 -8.50
CA ILE A 8 6.63 -10.73 -9.78
C ILE A 8 7.71 -10.49 -10.85
N PRO A 9 7.79 -11.32 -11.92
CA PRO A 9 8.73 -11.14 -13.03
C PRO A 9 8.60 -9.71 -13.61
N ASN A 10 9.74 -9.02 -13.75
CA ASN A 10 9.75 -7.62 -14.17
C ASN A 10 11.10 -7.24 -14.78
N GLU A 11 11.14 -6.16 -15.53
CA GLU A 11 12.36 -5.51 -16.00
C GLU A 11 12.51 -4.13 -15.34
N GLY A 12 13.44 -4.00 -14.40
CA GLY A 12 13.69 -2.75 -13.67
C GLY A 12 12.50 -2.23 -12.85
N GLY A 13 11.48 -3.07 -12.62
CA GLY A 13 10.24 -2.74 -11.96
C GLY A 13 9.03 -2.61 -12.88
N ARG A 14 9.21 -2.65 -14.22
CA ARG A 14 8.11 -2.73 -15.17
C ARG A 14 7.71 -4.20 -15.36
N VAL A 15 6.48 -4.55 -15.05
CA VAL A 15 5.87 -5.83 -15.44
C VAL A 15 5.30 -5.71 -16.85
N GLU A 16 4.47 -4.71 -17.04
CA GLU A 16 3.90 -4.26 -18.32
C GLU A 16 3.47 -2.79 -18.20
N PRO A 17 3.19 -2.07 -19.29
CA PRO A 17 2.68 -0.71 -19.21
C PRO A 17 1.40 -0.63 -18.37
N GLY A 18 1.44 0.14 -17.28
CA GLY A 18 0.37 0.25 -16.30
C GLY A 18 0.51 -0.64 -15.07
N LEU A 19 1.44 -1.61 -15.08
CA LEU A 19 1.71 -2.48 -13.92
C LEU A 19 3.20 -2.45 -13.56
N TYR A 20 3.50 -1.97 -12.37
CA TYR A 20 4.86 -1.78 -11.88
C TYR A 20 5.01 -2.34 -10.47
N VAL A 21 6.23 -2.78 -10.14
CA VAL A 21 6.58 -3.34 -8.83
C VAL A 21 7.83 -2.67 -8.28
N ALA A 22 7.91 -2.54 -6.95
CA ALA A 22 9.08 -2.03 -6.25
C ALA A 22 9.27 -2.79 -4.93
N GLY A 23 10.48 -2.77 -4.37
CA GLY A 23 10.80 -3.42 -3.11
C GLY A 23 10.89 -4.95 -3.23
N TRP A 24 10.49 -5.65 -2.19
CA TRP A 24 10.68 -7.10 -2.11
C TRP A 24 9.93 -7.89 -3.17
N ILE A 25 8.75 -7.45 -3.56
CA ILE A 25 7.99 -8.09 -4.63
C ILE A 25 8.68 -7.97 -6.00
N LYS A 26 9.56 -6.96 -6.19
CA LYS A 26 10.38 -6.76 -7.39
C LYS A 26 11.62 -7.63 -7.40
N ARG A 27 12.34 -7.75 -6.28
CA ARG A 27 13.71 -8.27 -6.21
C ARG A 27 13.96 -9.32 -5.13
N GLY A 28 12.94 -9.75 -4.41
CA GLY A 28 13.06 -10.62 -3.24
C GLY A 28 13.45 -9.85 -1.95
N PRO A 29 13.50 -10.54 -0.80
CA PRO A 29 13.73 -9.95 0.51
C PRO A 29 15.19 -9.61 0.74
N SER A 30 15.72 -8.64 0.01
CA SER A 30 17.14 -8.23 0.03
C SER A 30 17.26 -6.71 0.06
N GLY A 31 18.45 -6.23 0.42
CA GLY A 31 18.81 -4.82 0.41
C GLY A 31 18.67 -4.13 1.76
N VAL A 32 19.10 -2.87 1.80
CA VAL A 32 19.06 -1.96 2.94
C VAL A 32 18.26 -0.71 2.59
N ILE A 33 18.05 0.23 3.52
CA ILE A 33 17.26 1.44 3.30
C ILE A 33 17.66 2.20 2.03
N GLY A 34 18.97 2.39 1.79
CA GLY A 34 19.49 3.07 0.59
C GLY A 34 19.17 2.34 -0.71
N THR A 35 19.19 1.01 -0.69
CA THR A 35 18.81 0.16 -1.84
C THR A 35 17.32 0.34 -2.19
N ASN A 36 16.46 0.39 -1.19
CA ASN A 36 15.02 0.57 -1.39
C ASN A 36 14.70 1.91 -2.07
N LYS A 37 15.40 2.98 -1.70
CA LYS A 37 15.24 4.29 -2.35
C LYS A 37 15.63 4.25 -3.83
N LYS A 38 16.79 3.64 -4.14
CA LYS A 38 17.26 3.49 -5.54
C LYS A 38 16.31 2.62 -6.35
N ASP A 39 15.86 1.50 -5.78
CA ASP A 39 14.93 0.57 -6.39
C ASP A 39 13.59 1.22 -6.76
N ALA A 40 13.00 1.97 -5.83
CA ALA A 40 11.78 2.72 -6.09
C ALA A 40 11.97 3.79 -7.18
N ALA A 41 13.08 4.54 -7.15
CA ALA A 41 13.38 5.55 -8.15
C ALA A 41 13.51 4.97 -9.56
N GLU A 42 14.14 3.81 -9.72
CA GLU A 42 14.25 3.09 -10.98
C GLU A 42 12.85 2.73 -11.54
N THR A 43 11.99 2.15 -10.72
CA THR A 43 10.63 1.80 -11.11
C THR A 43 9.82 3.02 -11.51
N ILE A 44 9.90 4.12 -10.76
CA ILE A 44 9.19 5.36 -11.07
C ILE A 44 9.71 5.99 -12.38
N ALA A 45 11.02 5.89 -12.66
CA ALA A 45 11.58 6.39 -13.92
C ALA A 45 10.94 5.69 -15.14
N LEU A 46 10.79 4.37 -15.09
CA LEU A 46 10.12 3.60 -16.15
C LEU A 46 8.64 3.92 -16.28
N LEU A 47 7.93 4.10 -15.17
CA LEU A 47 6.53 4.55 -15.18
C LEU A 47 6.38 5.91 -15.88
N LEU A 48 7.25 6.87 -15.54
CA LEU A 48 7.24 8.20 -16.16
C LEU A 48 7.62 8.15 -17.64
N GLU A 49 8.53 7.26 -18.04
CA GLU A 49 8.86 7.02 -19.46
C GLU A 49 7.61 6.54 -20.23
N ASP A 50 6.92 5.52 -19.71
CA ASP A 50 5.72 4.99 -20.34
C ASP A 50 4.57 6.00 -20.36
N ALA A 51 4.42 6.81 -19.31
CA ALA A 51 3.44 7.89 -19.27
C ALA A 51 3.71 8.94 -20.36
N ARG A 52 4.96 9.37 -20.53
CA ARG A 52 5.37 10.32 -21.56
C ARG A 52 5.23 9.77 -22.97
N ALA A 53 5.43 8.45 -23.12
CA ALA A 53 5.28 7.75 -24.38
C ALA A 53 3.81 7.38 -24.71
N GLY A 54 2.86 7.72 -23.84
CA GLY A 54 1.45 7.39 -24.03
C GLY A 54 1.13 5.89 -23.98
N LYS A 55 2.00 5.09 -23.35
CA LYS A 55 1.86 3.64 -23.27
C LYS A 55 1.00 3.17 -22.09
N LEU A 56 0.64 4.06 -21.15
CA LEU A 56 -0.21 3.68 -20.04
C LEU A 56 -1.63 3.36 -20.55
N PRO A 57 -2.28 2.33 -19.99
CA PRO A 57 -3.65 2.01 -20.35
C PRO A 57 -4.57 3.21 -20.05
N PRO A 58 -5.65 3.39 -20.82
CA PRO A 58 -6.61 4.46 -20.53
C PRO A 58 -7.20 4.25 -19.13
N ARG A 59 -7.48 5.38 -18.46
CA ARG A 59 -8.15 5.34 -17.16
C ARG A 59 -9.53 4.69 -17.33
N GLY A 60 -9.81 3.66 -16.53
CA GLY A 60 -11.14 3.07 -16.46
C GLY A 60 -12.18 4.07 -15.95
N GLU A 61 -13.42 3.93 -16.38
CA GLU A 61 -14.54 4.78 -15.94
C GLU A 61 -15.07 4.38 -14.55
N GLY A 62 -14.78 3.15 -14.10
CA GLY A 62 -15.23 2.63 -12.81
C GLY A 62 -14.49 3.26 -11.61
N ARG A 63 -15.21 3.38 -10.49
CA ARG A 63 -14.64 3.79 -9.21
C ARG A 63 -14.29 2.55 -8.39
N LEU A 64 -13.16 2.59 -7.71
CA LEU A 64 -12.74 1.49 -6.82
C LEU A 64 -13.76 1.24 -5.71
N GLU A 65 -14.34 2.31 -5.18
CA GLU A 65 -15.35 2.25 -4.12
C GLU A 65 -16.57 1.43 -4.54
N ASP A 66 -17.01 1.57 -5.79
CA ASP A 66 -18.17 0.84 -6.33
C ASP A 66 -17.85 -0.67 -6.41
N VAL A 67 -16.65 -1.02 -6.89
CA VAL A 67 -16.18 -2.42 -6.96
C VAL A 67 -16.06 -3.05 -5.56
N LEU A 68 -15.57 -2.29 -4.58
CA LEU A 68 -15.47 -2.76 -3.20
C LEU A 68 -16.85 -2.97 -2.59
N ALA A 69 -17.77 -2.03 -2.79
CA ALA A 69 -19.16 -2.13 -2.32
C ALA A 69 -19.90 -3.33 -2.91
N GLU A 70 -19.79 -3.57 -4.22
CA GLU A 70 -20.36 -4.75 -4.91
C GLU A 70 -19.84 -6.07 -4.34
N ARG A 71 -18.59 -6.09 -3.87
CA ARG A 71 -17.97 -7.26 -3.25
C ARG A 71 -18.20 -7.37 -1.75
N GLY A 72 -18.97 -6.47 -1.15
CA GLY A 72 -19.20 -6.41 0.29
C GLY A 72 -17.95 -6.07 1.11
N VAL A 73 -16.95 -5.44 0.45
CA VAL A 73 -15.72 -5.00 1.12
C VAL A 73 -15.90 -3.56 1.57
N GLU A 74 -15.78 -3.34 2.85
CA GLU A 74 -15.86 -2.02 3.47
C GLU A 74 -14.47 -1.56 3.92
N PRO A 75 -13.78 -0.70 3.13
CA PRO A 75 -12.42 -0.29 3.41
C PRO A 75 -12.36 0.68 4.60
N VAL A 76 -11.27 0.61 5.37
CA VAL A 76 -10.93 1.68 6.31
C VAL A 76 -10.36 2.84 5.51
N VAL A 77 -11.06 3.97 5.48
CA VAL A 77 -10.62 5.20 4.84
C VAL A 77 -9.67 5.99 5.76
N TYR A 78 -9.03 7.05 5.24
CA TYR A 78 -8.03 7.82 5.98
C TYR A 78 -8.56 8.35 7.34
N ALA A 79 -9.78 8.86 7.37
CA ALA A 79 -10.42 9.31 8.62
C ALA A 79 -10.55 8.17 9.66
N GLY A 80 -10.82 6.95 9.21
CA GLY A 80 -10.83 5.76 10.07
C GLY A 80 -9.43 5.44 10.63
N TRP A 81 -8.39 5.57 9.80
CA TRP A 81 -7.02 5.44 10.28
C TRP A 81 -6.66 6.52 11.31
N GLU A 82 -7.05 7.78 11.09
CA GLU A 82 -6.84 8.87 12.07
C GLU A 82 -7.53 8.57 13.41
N ALA A 83 -8.73 7.97 13.36
CA ALA A 83 -9.44 7.55 14.57
C ALA A 83 -8.70 6.43 15.33
N ILE A 84 -8.14 5.44 14.61
CA ILE A 84 -7.26 4.42 15.20
C ILE A 84 -6.03 5.07 15.85
N ASP A 85 -5.32 5.94 15.14
CA ASP A 85 -4.13 6.63 15.65
C ASP A 85 -4.43 7.42 16.93
N ALA A 86 -5.53 8.16 16.93
CA ALA A 86 -5.99 8.93 18.09
C ALA A 86 -6.31 8.02 19.29
N ALA A 87 -7.02 6.92 19.08
CA ALA A 87 -7.36 5.97 20.12
C ALA A 87 -6.09 5.33 20.74
N GLU A 88 -5.15 4.87 19.91
CA GLU A 88 -3.89 4.28 20.37
C GLU A 88 -3.04 5.28 21.16
N ARG A 89 -2.96 6.54 20.73
CA ARG A 89 -2.21 7.60 21.41
C ARG A 89 -2.86 7.96 22.76
N SER A 90 -4.17 8.16 22.77
CA SER A 90 -4.91 8.45 24.00
C SER A 90 -4.79 7.33 25.04
N ALA A 91 -4.75 6.07 24.60
CA ALA A 91 -4.52 4.94 25.50
C ALA A 91 -3.07 4.90 26.06
N GLY A 92 -2.10 5.43 25.32
CA GLY A 92 -0.70 5.50 25.77
C GLY A 92 -0.42 6.62 26.77
N GLU A 93 -1.06 7.76 26.59
CA GLU A 93 -0.80 8.98 27.37
C GLU A 93 -0.84 8.78 28.89
N PRO A 94 -1.85 8.13 29.51
CA PRO A 94 -1.89 7.90 30.95
C PRO A 94 -0.77 6.99 31.46
N GLN A 95 -0.13 6.23 30.56
CA GLN A 95 0.95 5.28 30.86
C GLN A 95 2.34 5.87 30.56
N GLY A 96 2.43 7.15 30.16
CA GLY A 96 3.68 7.77 29.70
C GLY A 96 4.28 7.10 28.44
N ARG A 97 3.46 6.43 27.64
CA ARG A 97 3.87 5.75 26.38
C ARG A 97 3.42 6.56 25.17
N PRO A 98 4.19 6.55 24.06
CA PRO A 98 3.77 7.23 22.83
C PRO A 98 2.41 6.75 22.31
N ARG A 99 2.09 5.47 22.48
CA ARG A 99 0.80 4.84 22.17
C ARG A 99 0.69 3.44 22.79
N VAL A 100 -0.53 2.94 22.88
CA VAL A 100 -0.83 1.51 23.11
C VAL A 100 -1.52 0.99 21.87
N LYS A 101 -0.90 0.03 21.18
CA LYS A 101 -1.41 -0.53 19.93
C LYS A 101 -2.69 -1.35 20.15
N LEU A 102 -3.69 -1.13 19.30
CA LEU A 102 -4.80 -2.06 19.15
C LEU A 102 -4.27 -3.32 18.46
N ALA A 103 -4.55 -4.49 19.02
CA ALA A 103 -3.91 -5.74 18.63
C ALA A 103 -4.81 -6.66 17.80
N THR A 104 -6.13 -6.44 17.80
CA THR A 104 -7.08 -7.28 17.08
C THR A 104 -7.78 -6.51 15.97
N TRP A 105 -8.25 -7.24 14.96
CA TRP A 105 -9.05 -6.64 13.87
C TRP A 105 -10.34 -6.00 14.39
N ASP A 106 -10.99 -6.61 15.36
CA ASP A 106 -12.24 -6.10 15.93
C ASP A 106 -12.03 -4.74 16.62
N GLU A 107 -10.96 -4.61 17.42
CA GLU A 107 -10.60 -3.33 18.04
C GLU A 107 -10.25 -2.26 17.01
N LEU A 108 -9.46 -2.61 15.99
CA LEU A 108 -9.09 -1.68 14.91
C LEU A 108 -10.33 -1.22 14.13
N LEU A 109 -11.20 -2.13 13.74
CA LEU A 109 -12.41 -1.79 12.99
C LEU A 109 -13.42 -1.02 13.85
N ALA A 110 -13.55 -1.35 15.14
CA ALA A 110 -14.40 -0.59 16.06
C ALA A 110 -13.91 0.85 16.25
N ALA A 111 -12.59 1.06 16.33
CA ALA A 111 -11.99 2.39 16.42
C ALA A 111 -12.09 3.17 15.10
N ALA A 112 -11.93 2.49 13.95
CA ALA A 112 -11.99 3.11 12.64
C ALA A 112 -13.40 3.57 12.23
N ARG A 113 -14.44 2.97 12.81
CA ARG A 113 -15.85 3.18 12.46
C ARG A 113 -16.67 3.50 13.71
N PRO A 114 -16.39 4.63 14.39
CA PRO A 114 -17.20 5.01 15.55
C PRO A 114 -18.67 5.17 15.11
N LYS A 115 -19.58 4.59 15.90
CA LYS A 115 -21.03 4.65 15.67
C LYS A 115 -21.55 6.08 15.79
#